data_1bf61ac4019411eef4ae050e40a30b21
#
_entry.id   1bf61ac4019411eef4ae050e40a30b21
#
_cell.length_a   1.000
_cell.length_b   1.000
_cell.length_c   1.000
_cell.angle_alpha   90.00
_cell.angle_beta   90.00
_cell.angle_gamma   90.00
#
_symmetry.space_group_name_H-M   'P 1'
#
loop_
_entity.id
_entity.type
_entity.pdbx_description
1 polymer ?
#
loop_
_entity_poly.entity_id
_entity_poly.type
_entity_poly.pdbx_seq_one_letter_code
_entity_poly.pdbx_strand_id
1 'polypeptide(L)'
;MTTDVAPLAGPGRPPVTRGRDGWLDRVELITPAMCGPNALFVGQLGDWTWDAVGASCGVDPYTAADPDGEPVYLSFAYFRVRSDTGLSADELTFGDRLRVRSKVLSGGGDSLLTVHRVTRDGEGAAPATGPADADGVDGFFRYDTPGCIHVENFNRWVKRSGHDTNHGLRRATPAGFRADHLPQVPDAHTPRRIWAQARQSASLRTPAEPAPRARLSLTYRVSASRDLNGVGLLYFASYFSIVDWAVLSLWHHLGLESADFLRRRVLDRQLCYLANANADDLLDVEVTTHRDAAGAQVVDVTLRLRDGGLLAVARQRVDRGPDGTGRG
;
A
#
# COMPACT_ATOMS: atom_id res chain seq x y z
N MET A 1 -6.58 -26.23 -23.54
CA MET A 1 -7.09 -25.13 -24.37
C MET A 1 -6.94 -23.86 -23.56
N THR A 2 -5.87 -23.14 -23.77
CA THR A 2 -5.61 -21.81 -23.25
C THR A 2 -6.56 -20.84 -23.92
N THR A 3 -7.44 -20.21 -23.16
CA THR A 3 -8.25 -19.10 -23.67
C THR A 3 -7.33 -17.92 -23.92
N ASP A 4 -7.21 -17.55 -25.19
CA ASP A 4 -6.55 -16.34 -25.66
C ASP A 4 -7.21 -15.11 -24.98
N VAL A 5 -6.52 -14.54 -23.99
CA VAL A 5 -6.85 -13.22 -23.50
C VAL A 5 -5.80 -12.28 -24.08
N ALA A 6 -6.25 -11.35 -24.92
CA ALA A 6 -5.39 -10.32 -25.49
C ALA A 6 -4.58 -9.64 -24.37
N PRO A 7 -3.27 -9.41 -24.55
CA PRO A 7 -2.45 -8.74 -23.57
C PRO A 7 -2.95 -7.30 -23.37
N LEU A 8 -3.39 -6.97 -22.15
CA LEU A 8 -3.80 -5.64 -21.72
C LEU A 8 -2.58 -4.76 -21.34
N ALA A 9 -1.38 -5.17 -21.72
CA ALA A 9 -0.17 -4.43 -21.44
C ALA A 9 0.14 -3.46 -22.57
N GLY A 10 0.27 -2.19 -22.26
CA GLY A 10 0.93 -1.23 -23.14
C GLY A 10 2.37 -1.69 -23.47
N PRO A 11 2.99 -1.18 -24.54
CA PRO A 11 4.32 -1.60 -24.97
C PRO A 11 5.33 -1.44 -23.81
N GLY A 12 6.02 -2.54 -23.47
CA GLY A 12 7.07 -2.56 -22.43
C GLY A 12 6.65 -3.08 -21.05
N ARG A 13 5.39 -3.48 -20.84
CA ARG A 13 4.94 -4.09 -19.58
C ARG A 13 4.80 -5.60 -19.69
N PRO A 14 5.13 -6.37 -18.64
CA PRO A 14 4.89 -7.81 -18.62
C PRO A 14 3.41 -8.11 -18.88
N PRO A 15 3.10 -9.12 -19.70
CA PRO A 15 1.71 -9.47 -19.99
C PRO A 15 1.01 -9.95 -18.71
N VAL A 16 -0.21 -9.46 -18.50
CA VAL A 16 -1.10 -9.94 -17.44
C VAL A 16 -2.01 -11.00 -18.06
N THR A 17 -2.04 -12.19 -17.46
CA THR A 17 -2.91 -13.29 -17.89
C THR A 17 -4.04 -13.49 -16.89
N ARG A 18 -5.27 -13.73 -17.37
CA ARG A 18 -6.41 -13.99 -16.49
C ARG A 18 -6.62 -15.49 -16.34
N GLY A 19 -6.54 -15.98 -15.11
CA GLY A 19 -6.88 -17.35 -14.76
C GLY A 19 -8.40 -17.61 -14.79
N ARG A 20 -8.80 -18.90 -14.85
CA ARG A 20 -10.22 -19.29 -14.79
C ARG A 20 -10.90 -18.94 -13.46
N ASP A 21 -10.12 -18.80 -12.39
CA ASP A 21 -10.53 -18.39 -11.05
C ASP A 21 -10.73 -16.86 -10.91
N GLY A 22 -10.52 -16.12 -12.01
CA GLY A 22 -10.64 -14.67 -12.04
C GLY A 22 -9.44 -13.92 -11.47
N TRP A 23 -8.37 -14.60 -11.07
CA TRP A 23 -7.11 -13.97 -10.72
C TRP A 23 -6.34 -13.53 -11.96
N LEU A 24 -5.59 -12.47 -11.80
CA LEU A 24 -4.66 -11.95 -12.80
C LEU A 24 -3.25 -12.36 -12.39
N ASP A 25 -2.54 -13.04 -13.26
CA ASP A 25 -1.19 -13.56 -13.03
C ASP A 25 -0.16 -12.79 -13.86
N ARG A 26 0.97 -12.47 -13.24
CA ARG A 26 2.18 -11.96 -13.91
C ARG A 26 3.44 -12.48 -13.24
N VAL A 27 4.54 -12.49 -13.98
CA VAL A 27 5.88 -12.72 -13.44
C VAL A 27 6.68 -11.44 -13.64
N GLU A 28 7.30 -10.96 -12.58
CA GLU A 28 8.08 -9.72 -12.55
C GLU A 28 9.53 -10.02 -12.17
N LEU A 29 10.46 -9.33 -12.83
CA LEU A 29 11.86 -9.28 -12.44
C LEU A 29 12.09 -8.04 -11.59
N ILE A 30 12.59 -8.18 -10.38
CA ILE A 30 12.91 -7.06 -9.52
C ILE A 30 14.12 -6.31 -10.06
N THR A 31 13.91 -5.05 -10.39
CA THR A 31 14.97 -4.13 -10.84
C THR A 31 15.46 -3.26 -9.68
N PRO A 32 16.62 -2.58 -9.81
CA PRO A 32 17.10 -1.65 -8.79
C PRO A 32 16.10 -0.53 -8.42
N ALA A 33 15.18 -0.18 -9.32
CA ALA A 33 14.14 0.81 -9.05
C ALA A 33 12.96 0.28 -8.21
N MET A 34 12.90 -1.03 -7.95
CA MET A 34 11.80 -1.69 -7.24
C MET A 34 12.17 -2.16 -5.84
N CYS A 35 13.44 -2.15 -5.45
CA CYS A 35 13.90 -2.68 -4.17
C CYS A 35 14.80 -1.72 -3.42
N GLY A 36 14.87 -1.89 -2.09
CA GLY A 36 15.59 -1.03 -1.17
C GLY A 36 14.67 -0.14 -0.35
N PRO A 37 15.24 0.78 0.48
CA PRO A 37 14.47 1.77 1.22
C PRO A 37 13.73 2.71 0.25
N ASN A 38 13.10 3.76 0.75
CA ASN A 38 12.34 4.75 -0.01
C ASN A 38 11.01 4.27 -0.58
N ALA A 39 10.46 3.18 -0.04
CA ALA A 39 9.17 2.66 -0.48
C ALA A 39 9.06 2.36 -1.99
N LEU A 40 10.19 2.03 -2.64
CA LEU A 40 10.25 1.76 -4.09
C LEU A 40 9.34 0.59 -4.46
N PHE A 41 9.38 -0.50 -3.70
CA PHE A 41 8.51 -1.65 -3.92
C PHE A 41 7.02 -1.30 -3.75
N VAL A 42 6.69 -0.40 -2.81
CA VAL A 42 5.31 0.09 -2.64
C VAL A 42 4.83 0.83 -3.90
N GLY A 43 5.69 1.62 -4.51
CA GLY A 43 5.40 2.27 -5.79
C GLY A 43 5.03 1.26 -6.87
N GLN A 44 5.81 0.20 -6.99
CA GLN A 44 5.55 -0.88 -7.94
C GLN A 44 4.24 -1.63 -7.63
N LEU A 45 3.91 -1.87 -6.36
CA LEU A 45 2.62 -2.46 -5.96
C LEU A 45 1.43 -1.58 -6.39
N GLY A 46 1.61 -0.27 -6.36
CA GLY A 46 0.62 0.68 -6.86
C GLY A 46 0.40 0.57 -8.37
N ASP A 47 1.48 0.46 -9.15
CA ASP A 47 1.40 0.26 -10.59
C ASP A 47 0.71 -1.06 -10.95
N TRP A 48 1.02 -2.15 -10.24
CA TRP A 48 0.32 -3.43 -10.42
C TRP A 48 -1.17 -3.35 -10.07
N THR A 49 -1.53 -2.51 -9.09
CA THR A 49 -2.93 -2.23 -8.76
C THR A 49 -3.63 -1.52 -9.91
N TRP A 50 -3.01 -0.50 -10.49
CA TRP A 50 -3.57 0.21 -11.63
C TRP A 50 -3.74 -0.71 -12.84
N ASP A 51 -2.74 -1.54 -13.15
CA ASP A 51 -2.83 -2.54 -14.21
C ASP A 51 -3.99 -3.53 -13.97
N ALA A 52 -4.14 -4.02 -12.73
CA ALA A 52 -5.21 -4.95 -12.38
C ALA A 52 -6.61 -4.30 -12.54
N VAL A 53 -6.75 -3.04 -12.15
CA VAL A 53 -7.99 -2.27 -12.34
C VAL A 53 -8.27 -2.03 -13.82
N GLY A 54 -7.27 -1.65 -14.60
CA GLY A 54 -7.37 -1.49 -16.06
C GLY A 54 -7.85 -2.78 -16.72
N ALA A 55 -7.24 -3.90 -16.36
CA ALA A 55 -7.61 -5.22 -16.86
C ALA A 55 -9.02 -5.67 -16.47
N SER A 56 -9.60 -5.10 -15.41
CA SER A 56 -10.86 -5.59 -14.81
C SER A 56 -12.04 -4.65 -14.98
N CYS A 57 -11.85 -3.34 -15.15
CA CYS A 57 -12.92 -2.35 -15.02
C CYS A 57 -13.29 -1.62 -16.32
N GLY A 58 -12.64 -1.97 -17.44
CA GLY A 58 -12.97 -1.41 -18.76
C GLY A 58 -12.53 0.04 -18.97
N VAL A 59 -11.63 0.54 -18.13
CA VAL A 59 -11.00 1.88 -18.22
C VAL A 59 -9.50 1.75 -18.11
N ASP A 60 -8.75 2.63 -18.77
CA ASP A 60 -7.32 2.76 -18.58
C ASP A 60 -7.05 3.76 -17.44
N PRO A 61 -6.54 3.32 -16.26
CA PRO A 61 -6.29 4.23 -15.14
C PRO A 61 -5.27 5.33 -15.42
N TYR A 62 -4.42 5.16 -16.43
CA TYR A 62 -3.35 6.10 -16.77
C TYR A 62 -3.87 7.31 -17.58
N THR A 63 -5.01 7.14 -18.26
CA THR A 63 -5.59 8.16 -19.14
C THR A 63 -7.05 8.45 -18.81
N ALA A 64 -7.53 7.98 -17.66
CA ALA A 64 -8.93 8.08 -17.26
C ALA A 64 -9.40 9.52 -17.15
N ALA A 65 -10.59 9.77 -17.69
CA ALA A 65 -11.30 11.04 -17.59
C ALA A 65 -12.76 10.81 -17.20
N ASP A 66 -13.38 11.81 -16.56
CA ASP A 66 -14.81 11.80 -16.29
C ASP A 66 -15.65 12.06 -17.58
N PRO A 67 -16.99 12.01 -17.52
CA PRO A 67 -17.83 12.29 -18.68
C PRO A 67 -17.66 13.68 -19.29
N ASP A 68 -17.12 14.65 -18.51
CA ASP A 68 -16.84 16.01 -18.98
C ASP A 68 -15.45 16.14 -19.62
N GLY A 69 -14.65 15.05 -19.63
CA GLY A 69 -13.29 15.01 -20.18
C GLY A 69 -12.22 15.46 -19.19
N GLU A 70 -12.56 15.74 -17.93
CA GLU A 70 -11.60 16.13 -16.91
C GLU A 70 -10.82 14.93 -16.38
N PRO A 71 -9.49 15.03 -16.17
CA PRO A 71 -8.68 13.94 -15.67
C PRO A 71 -9.15 13.44 -14.30
N VAL A 72 -9.27 12.10 -14.16
CA VAL A 72 -9.55 11.44 -12.90
C VAL A 72 -8.43 10.47 -12.55
N TYR A 73 -8.19 10.29 -11.27
CA TYR A 73 -7.06 9.50 -10.76
C TYR A 73 -7.58 8.39 -9.85
N LEU A 74 -7.07 7.18 -10.04
CA LEU A 74 -7.31 6.08 -9.11
C LEU A 74 -6.43 6.29 -7.87
N SER A 75 -7.02 6.87 -6.82
CA SER A 75 -6.30 7.17 -5.58
C SER A 75 -6.40 6.02 -4.58
N PHE A 76 -5.43 5.97 -3.67
CA PHE A 76 -5.43 5.04 -2.54
C PHE A 76 -6.14 5.69 -1.35
N ALA A 77 -7.08 4.98 -0.73
CA ALA A 77 -7.71 5.35 0.53
C ALA A 77 -7.12 4.52 1.68
N TYR A 78 -6.73 3.27 1.40
CA TYR A 78 -6.05 2.38 2.34
C TYR A 78 -5.05 1.51 1.58
N PHE A 79 -3.91 1.26 2.20
CA PHE A 79 -2.85 0.41 1.69
C PHE A 79 -2.29 -0.45 2.82
N ARG A 80 -2.20 -1.74 2.61
CA ARG A 80 -1.56 -2.67 3.54
C ARG A 80 -0.58 -3.57 2.80
N VAL A 81 0.60 -3.76 3.38
CA VAL A 81 1.57 -4.76 2.98
C VAL A 81 1.88 -5.61 4.19
N ARG A 82 1.59 -6.88 4.11
CA ARG A 82 1.88 -7.86 5.16
C ARG A 82 2.85 -8.91 4.64
N SER A 83 3.99 -9.00 5.29
CA SER A 83 5.04 -9.97 5.02
C SER A 83 4.87 -11.22 5.88
N ASP A 84 5.30 -12.35 5.35
CA ASP A 84 5.42 -13.62 6.08
C ASP A 84 6.87 -13.87 6.52
N THR A 85 7.07 -14.90 7.34
CA THR A 85 8.40 -15.34 7.77
C THR A 85 9.29 -15.81 6.63
N GLY A 86 8.69 -16.27 5.52
CA GLY A 86 9.40 -16.77 4.33
C GLY A 86 9.73 -15.72 3.28
N LEU A 87 9.05 -14.55 3.29
CA LEU A 87 9.28 -13.48 2.31
C LEU A 87 8.88 -12.12 2.88
N SER A 88 9.81 -11.18 2.86
CA SER A 88 9.58 -9.78 3.21
C SER A 88 9.95 -8.85 2.06
N ALA A 89 9.24 -7.73 1.94
CA ALA A 89 9.56 -6.70 0.95
C ALA A 89 10.96 -6.09 1.18
N ASP A 90 11.44 -6.08 2.43
CA ASP A 90 12.76 -5.55 2.79
C ASP A 90 13.92 -6.50 2.39
N GLU A 91 13.61 -7.77 2.06
CA GLU A 91 14.59 -8.79 1.65
C GLU A 91 14.72 -8.92 0.12
N LEU A 92 13.88 -8.20 -0.63
CA LEU A 92 13.92 -8.26 -2.08
C LEU A 92 15.16 -7.54 -2.61
N THR A 93 15.80 -8.19 -3.58
CA THR A 93 16.94 -7.62 -4.30
C THR A 93 16.74 -7.71 -5.81
N PHE A 94 17.50 -6.89 -6.55
CA PHE A 94 17.43 -6.95 -8.02
C PHE A 94 17.90 -8.32 -8.53
N GLY A 95 17.21 -8.79 -9.57
CA GLY A 95 17.37 -10.14 -10.09
C GLY A 95 16.38 -11.17 -9.50
N ASP A 96 15.74 -10.88 -8.36
CA ASP A 96 14.66 -11.72 -7.85
C ASP A 96 13.51 -11.79 -8.86
N ARG A 97 12.95 -12.97 -9.03
CA ARG A 97 11.74 -13.19 -9.83
C ARG A 97 10.56 -13.40 -8.91
N LEU A 98 9.50 -12.64 -9.13
CA LEU A 98 8.28 -12.72 -8.34
C LEU A 98 7.10 -13.11 -9.23
N ARG A 99 6.25 -13.98 -8.70
CA ARG A 99 4.91 -14.21 -9.23
C ARG A 99 3.93 -13.35 -8.46
N VAL A 100 3.17 -12.55 -9.19
CA VAL A 100 2.16 -11.64 -8.62
C VAL A 100 0.79 -12.09 -9.11
N ARG A 101 -0.05 -12.50 -8.17
CA ARG A 101 -1.46 -12.83 -8.41
C ARG A 101 -2.33 -11.71 -7.84
N SER A 102 -3.13 -11.11 -8.69
CA SER A 102 -3.96 -9.95 -8.34
C SER A 102 -5.43 -10.24 -8.54
N LYS A 103 -6.30 -9.72 -7.67
CA LYS A 103 -7.75 -9.78 -7.85
C LYS A 103 -8.38 -8.45 -7.49
N VAL A 104 -9.31 -7.99 -8.32
CA VAL A 104 -10.07 -6.76 -8.08
C VAL A 104 -11.45 -7.12 -7.59
N LEU A 105 -11.89 -6.47 -6.52
CA LEU A 105 -13.17 -6.66 -5.85
C LEU A 105 -13.93 -5.34 -5.84
N SER A 106 -15.25 -5.39 -5.98
CA SER A 106 -16.10 -4.23 -5.81
C SER A 106 -16.21 -3.85 -4.34
N GLY A 107 -15.83 -2.63 -3.99
CA GLY A 107 -16.07 -2.05 -2.67
C GLY A 107 -17.42 -1.33 -2.57
N GLY A 108 -18.22 -1.41 -3.62
CA GLY A 108 -19.49 -0.70 -3.78
C GLY A 108 -19.33 0.70 -4.37
N GLY A 109 -20.20 1.02 -5.35
CA GLY A 109 -20.10 2.22 -6.16
C GLY A 109 -18.83 2.25 -7.00
N ASP A 110 -18.09 3.35 -6.91
CA ASP A 110 -16.81 3.58 -7.61
C ASP A 110 -15.57 3.12 -6.82
N SER A 111 -15.76 2.43 -5.69
CA SER A 111 -14.66 1.99 -4.84
C SER A 111 -14.25 0.56 -5.15
N LEU A 112 -12.95 0.31 -5.13
CA LEU A 112 -12.37 -0.99 -5.43
C LEU A 112 -11.44 -1.44 -4.30
N LEU A 113 -11.39 -2.75 -4.06
CA LEU A 113 -10.32 -3.37 -3.29
C LEU A 113 -9.53 -4.26 -4.24
N THR A 114 -8.26 -3.93 -4.44
CA THR A 114 -7.33 -4.81 -5.15
C THR A 114 -6.50 -5.54 -4.13
N VAL A 115 -6.42 -6.86 -4.26
CA VAL A 115 -5.57 -7.71 -3.43
C VAL A 115 -4.48 -8.35 -4.28
N HIS A 116 -3.26 -8.46 -3.71
CA HIS A 116 -2.16 -9.15 -4.38
C HIS A 116 -1.56 -10.20 -3.45
N ARG A 117 -1.25 -11.38 -4.01
CA ARG A 117 -0.31 -12.36 -3.44
C ARG A 117 0.97 -12.28 -4.24
N VAL A 118 2.06 -12.02 -3.55
CA VAL A 118 3.39 -11.93 -4.16
C VAL A 118 4.26 -13.04 -3.57
N THR A 119 4.74 -13.94 -4.41
CA THR A 119 5.61 -15.05 -4.03
C THR A 119 6.85 -15.06 -4.90
N ARG A 120 7.92 -15.73 -4.48
CA ARG A 120 9.06 -15.98 -5.38
C ARG A 120 8.61 -16.89 -6.53
N ASP A 121 9.13 -16.64 -7.74
CA ASP A 121 8.92 -17.49 -8.93
C ASP A 121 10.16 -18.33 -9.17
N GLY A 122 10.00 -19.65 -9.40
CA GLY A 122 11.11 -20.57 -9.67
C GLY A 122 10.99 -21.91 -8.95
N GLU A 123 12.02 -22.76 -9.10
CA GLU A 123 12.12 -24.06 -8.43
C GLU A 123 12.19 -23.86 -6.91
N GLY A 124 11.32 -24.55 -6.17
CA GLY A 124 11.20 -24.42 -4.71
C GLY A 124 10.27 -23.26 -4.26
N ALA A 125 9.69 -22.52 -5.18
CA ALA A 125 8.66 -21.55 -4.86
C ALA A 125 7.42 -22.24 -4.25
N ALA A 126 6.80 -21.60 -3.27
CA ALA A 126 5.50 -22.06 -2.78
C ALA A 126 4.52 -22.18 -3.97
N PRO A 127 3.65 -23.20 -4.00
CA PRO A 127 2.71 -23.37 -5.11
C PRO A 127 1.91 -22.09 -5.32
N ALA A 128 1.81 -21.64 -6.57
CA ALA A 128 0.99 -20.48 -6.92
C ALA A 128 -0.48 -20.65 -6.53
N THR A 129 -0.90 -21.91 -6.35
CA THR A 129 -2.23 -22.32 -5.90
C THR A 129 -2.07 -23.11 -4.60
N GLY A 130 -2.36 -22.48 -3.47
CA GLY A 130 -2.41 -23.13 -2.16
C GLY A 130 -3.84 -23.50 -1.76
N PRO A 131 -4.03 -24.18 -0.61
CA PRO A 131 -5.37 -24.42 -0.05
C PRO A 131 -6.21 -23.14 0.07
N ALA A 132 -5.57 -22.00 0.26
CA ALA A 132 -6.19 -20.68 0.28
C ALA A 132 -6.87 -20.27 -1.04
N ASP A 133 -6.50 -20.87 -2.18
CA ASP A 133 -7.16 -20.60 -3.47
C ASP A 133 -8.46 -21.40 -3.65
N ALA A 134 -8.58 -22.53 -2.96
CA ALA A 134 -9.82 -23.32 -2.96
C ALA A 134 -10.98 -22.56 -2.27
N ASP A 135 -10.67 -21.68 -1.29
CA ASP A 135 -11.64 -20.89 -0.55
C ASP A 135 -11.89 -19.51 -1.19
N GLY A 136 -11.45 -19.31 -2.42
CA GLY A 136 -11.69 -18.07 -3.18
C GLY A 136 -11.07 -16.84 -2.53
N VAL A 137 -11.88 -15.75 -2.42
CA VAL A 137 -11.41 -14.48 -1.85
C VAL A 137 -11.19 -14.56 -0.34
N ASP A 138 -12.02 -15.33 0.39
CA ASP A 138 -11.90 -15.47 1.84
C ASP A 138 -10.58 -16.10 2.25
N GLY A 139 -10.05 -17.02 1.43
CA GLY A 139 -8.73 -17.61 1.64
C GLY A 139 -7.58 -16.59 1.60
N PHE A 140 -7.73 -15.48 0.88
CA PHE A 140 -6.74 -14.41 0.88
C PHE A 140 -6.59 -13.77 2.27
N PHE A 141 -7.70 -13.52 2.95
CA PHE A 141 -7.72 -12.77 4.22
C PHE A 141 -7.29 -13.59 5.44
N ARG A 142 -6.97 -14.87 5.28
CA ARG A 142 -6.31 -15.63 6.34
C ARG A 142 -4.84 -15.27 6.50
N TYR A 143 -4.18 -14.76 5.44
CA TYR A 143 -2.76 -14.41 5.40
C TYR A 143 -1.83 -15.56 5.84
N ASP A 144 -2.23 -16.79 5.54
CA ASP A 144 -1.58 -18.02 5.97
C ASP A 144 -0.78 -18.73 4.85
N THR A 145 -0.64 -18.08 3.70
CA THR A 145 0.16 -18.60 2.58
C THR A 145 1.65 -18.40 2.89
N PRO A 146 2.43 -19.49 3.10
CA PRO A 146 3.85 -19.39 3.40
C PRO A 146 4.64 -18.75 2.25
N GLY A 147 5.66 -17.96 2.58
CA GLY A 147 6.50 -17.28 1.58
C GLY A 147 5.76 -16.29 0.70
N CYS A 148 4.71 -15.67 1.24
CA CYS A 148 3.86 -14.74 0.51
C CYS A 148 3.84 -13.35 1.15
N ILE A 149 3.98 -12.32 0.33
CA ILE A 149 3.61 -10.95 0.71
C ILE A 149 2.16 -10.75 0.28
N HIS A 150 1.30 -10.42 1.24
CA HIS A 150 -0.09 -10.08 1.01
C HIS A 150 -0.26 -8.56 0.95
N VAL A 151 -0.95 -8.07 -0.08
CA VAL A 151 -1.17 -6.63 -0.29
C VAL A 151 -2.66 -6.36 -0.46
N GLU A 152 -3.14 -5.33 0.22
CA GLU A 152 -4.50 -4.82 0.11
C GLU A 152 -4.46 -3.35 -0.27
N ASN A 153 -5.14 -2.98 -1.35
CA ASN A 153 -5.24 -1.61 -1.83
C ASN A 153 -6.69 -1.23 -2.01
N PHE A 154 -7.22 -0.38 -1.13
CA PHE A 154 -8.56 0.17 -1.28
C PHE A 154 -8.50 1.51 -2.00
N ASN A 155 -9.12 1.55 -3.17
CA ASN A 155 -9.03 2.64 -4.12
C ASN A 155 -10.35 3.37 -4.30
N ARG A 156 -10.25 4.64 -4.64
CA ARG A 156 -11.36 5.50 -5.07
C ARG A 156 -10.91 6.38 -6.22
N TRP A 157 -11.82 6.65 -7.12
CA TRP A 157 -11.59 7.61 -8.17
C TRP A 157 -11.79 9.03 -7.65
N VAL A 158 -10.84 9.91 -7.97
CA VAL A 158 -10.86 11.30 -7.53
C VAL A 158 -10.41 12.23 -8.64
N LYS A 159 -10.87 13.49 -8.57
CA LYS A 159 -10.32 14.60 -9.34
C LYS A 159 -9.99 15.78 -8.44
N ARG A 160 -9.19 16.72 -8.94
CA ARG A 160 -8.91 17.98 -8.24
C ARG A 160 -10.18 18.82 -8.14
N SER A 161 -10.31 19.58 -7.05
CA SER A 161 -11.37 20.57 -6.90
C SER A 161 -11.03 21.90 -7.57
N GLY A 162 -9.75 22.17 -7.85
CA GLY A 162 -9.22 23.34 -8.54
C GLY A 162 -7.91 23.02 -9.25
N HIS A 163 -7.50 23.87 -10.19
CA HIS A 163 -6.33 23.63 -11.03
C HIS A 163 -5.00 23.63 -10.26
N ASP A 164 -4.88 24.45 -9.21
CA ASP A 164 -3.61 24.75 -8.55
C ASP A 164 -3.50 24.19 -7.13
N THR A 165 -4.37 23.25 -6.73
CA THR A 165 -4.33 22.71 -5.38
C THR A 165 -4.60 21.21 -5.34
N ASN A 166 -3.86 20.52 -4.47
CA ASN A 166 -4.08 19.12 -4.10
C ASN A 166 -5.00 18.99 -2.89
N HIS A 167 -5.34 20.11 -2.24
CA HIS A 167 -6.31 20.11 -1.16
C HIS A 167 -7.73 19.92 -1.71
N GLY A 168 -8.54 19.14 -0.98
CA GLY A 168 -9.95 18.99 -1.33
C GLY A 168 -10.20 18.13 -2.58
N LEU A 169 -9.43 17.09 -2.81
CA LEU A 169 -9.75 16.11 -3.86
C LEU A 169 -11.18 15.59 -3.68
N ARG A 170 -11.95 15.59 -4.76
CA ARG A 170 -13.35 15.15 -4.78
C ARG A 170 -13.52 13.83 -5.56
N ARG A 171 -14.52 13.06 -5.20
CA ARG A 171 -14.87 11.85 -5.95
C ARG A 171 -15.30 12.20 -7.36
N ALA A 172 -14.86 11.38 -8.33
CA ALA A 172 -15.27 11.46 -9.71
C ALA A 172 -15.09 10.08 -10.36
N THR A 173 -16.13 9.55 -10.95
CA THR A 173 -16.10 8.24 -11.63
C THR A 173 -15.68 8.44 -13.07
N PRO A 174 -14.70 7.68 -13.61
CA PRO A 174 -14.30 7.81 -15.00
C PRO A 174 -15.40 7.33 -15.97
N ALA A 175 -15.43 7.92 -17.14
CA ALA A 175 -16.31 7.49 -18.21
C ALA A 175 -16.00 6.02 -18.59
N GLY A 176 -17.04 5.22 -18.77
CA GLY A 176 -16.91 3.80 -19.15
C GLY A 176 -16.51 2.84 -18.01
N PHE A 177 -16.30 3.34 -16.77
CA PHE A 177 -15.98 2.50 -15.63
C PHE A 177 -17.09 1.50 -15.30
N ARG A 178 -16.71 0.22 -15.12
CA ARG A 178 -17.63 -0.89 -14.80
C ARG A 178 -17.04 -1.75 -13.70
N ALA A 179 -17.79 -1.93 -12.60
CA ALA A 179 -17.40 -2.75 -11.47
C ALA A 179 -18.50 -3.74 -11.01
N ASP A 180 -19.68 -3.73 -11.63
CA ASP A 180 -20.84 -4.52 -11.20
C ASP A 180 -20.64 -6.03 -11.37
N HIS A 181 -19.76 -6.43 -12.29
CA HIS A 181 -19.40 -7.83 -12.55
C HIS A 181 -18.33 -8.37 -11.61
N LEU A 182 -17.72 -7.50 -10.79
CA LEU A 182 -16.68 -7.90 -9.87
C LEU A 182 -17.28 -8.56 -8.61
N PRO A 183 -16.58 -9.55 -8.03
CA PRO A 183 -16.97 -10.07 -6.72
C PRO A 183 -16.95 -8.96 -5.68
N GLN A 184 -17.90 -9.01 -4.74
CA GLN A 184 -17.98 -8.03 -3.66
C GLN A 184 -16.90 -8.25 -2.61
N VAL A 185 -16.41 -7.17 -2.00
CA VAL A 185 -15.56 -7.26 -0.81
C VAL A 185 -16.40 -7.85 0.32
N PRO A 186 -15.96 -8.95 0.98
CA PRO A 186 -16.67 -9.48 2.13
C PRO A 186 -16.77 -8.45 3.26
N ASP A 187 -17.93 -8.35 3.90
CA ASP A 187 -18.19 -7.34 4.95
C ASP A 187 -17.19 -7.38 6.11
N ALA A 188 -16.71 -8.59 6.47
CA ALA A 188 -15.71 -8.77 7.51
C ALA A 188 -14.35 -8.16 7.17
N HIS A 189 -14.05 -8.00 5.89
CA HIS A 189 -12.73 -7.59 5.37
C HIS A 189 -12.75 -6.22 4.69
N THR A 190 -13.83 -5.45 4.84
CA THR A 190 -13.91 -4.12 4.21
C THR A 190 -12.96 -3.12 4.87
N PRO A 191 -12.00 -2.53 4.11
CA PRO A 191 -11.10 -1.50 4.65
C PRO A 191 -11.81 -0.20 5.02
N ARG A 192 -13.07 -0.03 4.64
CA ARG A 192 -13.87 1.17 4.99
C ARG A 192 -13.95 1.42 6.48
N ARG A 193 -14.02 0.34 7.31
CA ARG A 193 -14.06 0.46 8.77
C ARG A 193 -12.74 0.98 9.31
N ILE A 194 -11.62 0.48 8.81
CA ILE A 194 -10.27 0.92 9.20
C ILE A 194 -10.09 2.38 8.81
N TRP A 195 -10.46 2.74 7.59
CA TRP A 195 -10.37 4.12 7.11
C TRP A 195 -11.26 5.09 7.90
N ALA A 196 -12.50 4.69 8.24
CA ALA A 196 -13.40 5.48 9.06
C ALA A 196 -12.85 5.69 10.49
N GLN A 197 -12.32 4.63 11.12
CA GLN A 197 -11.63 4.72 12.40
C GLN A 197 -10.46 5.70 12.32
N ALA A 198 -9.55 5.54 11.33
CA ALA A 198 -8.41 6.42 11.16
C ALA A 198 -8.83 7.89 11.03
N ARG A 199 -9.90 8.17 10.27
CA ARG A 199 -10.43 9.52 10.10
C ARG A 199 -11.02 10.09 11.41
N GLN A 200 -11.71 9.25 12.18
CA GLN A 200 -12.40 9.69 13.41
C GLN A 200 -11.45 9.88 14.58
N SER A 201 -10.50 8.95 14.77
CA SER A 201 -9.62 8.92 15.94
C SER A 201 -8.20 9.42 15.66
N ALA A 202 -7.86 9.70 14.39
CA ALA A 202 -6.48 9.95 13.94
C ALA A 202 -5.50 8.83 14.35
N SER A 203 -5.99 7.60 14.45
CA SER A 203 -5.21 6.46 14.96
C SER A 203 -5.74 5.14 14.39
N LEU A 204 -4.85 4.15 14.25
CA LEU A 204 -5.17 2.76 13.99
C LEU A 204 -5.10 1.89 15.24
N ARG A 205 -4.86 2.49 16.41
CA ARG A 205 -4.77 1.79 17.69
C ARG A 205 -6.13 1.33 18.17
N THR A 206 -6.12 0.18 18.84
CA THR A 206 -7.30 -0.30 19.59
C THR A 206 -7.18 0.09 21.07
N PRO A 207 -8.30 0.24 21.80
CA PRO A 207 -8.29 0.56 23.22
C PRO A 207 -7.55 -0.46 24.11
N ALA A 208 -7.44 -1.71 23.63
CA ALA A 208 -6.75 -2.79 24.36
C ALA A 208 -5.22 -2.73 24.27
N GLU A 209 -4.67 -1.90 23.41
CA GLU A 209 -3.21 -1.81 23.23
C GLU A 209 -2.55 -1.00 24.36
N PRO A 210 -1.32 -1.40 24.78
CA PRO A 210 -0.59 -0.71 25.82
C PRO A 210 -0.27 0.74 25.43
N ALA A 211 -0.17 1.64 26.40
CA ALA A 211 0.21 3.03 26.15
C ALA A 211 1.56 3.12 25.41
N PRO A 212 1.78 4.14 24.56
CA PRO A 212 3.07 4.35 23.92
C PRO A 212 4.21 4.49 24.93
N ARG A 213 5.34 3.82 24.64
CA ARG A 213 6.57 3.91 25.46
C ARG A 213 7.42 5.11 25.11
N ALA A 214 7.33 5.56 23.85
CA ALA A 214 8.03 6.75 23.39
C ALA A 214 7.18 7.49 22.35
N ARG A 215 7.41 8.81 22.26
CA ARG A 215 6.77 9.72 21.33
C ARG A 215 7.80 10.75 20.85
N LEU A 216 7.70 11.11 19.56
CA LEU A 216 8.47 12.19 18.96
C LEU A 216 7.57 13.00 18.04
N SER A 217 7.68 14.32 18.09
CA SER A 217 7.00 15.25 17.17
C SER A 217 8.04 15.87 16.26
N LEU A 218 7.73 15.87 14.96
CA LEU A 218 8.61 16.31 13.89
C LEU A 218 7.84 17.22 12.94
N THR A 219 8.58 18.02 12.17
CA THR A 219 8.01 18.79 11.04
C THR A 219 8.66 18.31 9.75
N TYR A 220 7.83 17.99 8.75
CA TYR A 220 8.27 17.61 7.42
C TYR A 220 7.80 18.65 6.40
N ARG A 221 8.67 19.06 5.47
CA ARG A 221 8.27 19.90 4.33
C ARG A 221 8.12 19.02 3.09
N VAL A 222 6.95 19.06 2.46
CA VAL A 222 6.70 18.37 1.19
C VAL A 222 7.63 18.91 0.11
N SER A 223 8.48 18.06 -0.44
CA SER A 223 9.47 18.44 -1.44
C SER A 223 8.92 18.31 -2.86
N ALA A 224 8.89 19.42 -3.60
CA ALA A 224 8.49 19.41 -5.00
C ALA A 224 9.38 18.49 -5.87
N SER A 225 10.66 18.31 -5.52
CA SER A 225 11.63 17.53 -6.30
C SER A 225 11.60 16.04 -6.00
N ARG A 226 10.87 15.60 -4.96
CA ARG A 226 10.97 14.22 -4.48
C ARG A 226 9.62 13.57 -4.17
N ASP A 227 8.66 14.33 -3.66
CA ASP A 227 7.48 13.77 -3.03
C ASP A 227 6.25 13.77 -3.96
N LEU A 228 6.29 14.54 -5.06
CA LEU A 228 5.18 14.64 -6.01
C LEU A 228 5.34 13.63 -7.16
N ASN A 229 4.21 13.16 -7.67
CA ASN A 229 4.17 12.35 -8.88
C ASN A 229 4.11 13.22 -10.16
N GLY A 230 4.11 12.59 -11.32
CA GLY A 230 4.12 13.26 -12.63
C GLY A 230 2.92 14.16 -12.92
N VAL A 231 1.84 14.05 -12.14
CA VAL A 231 0.67 14.94 -12.21
C VAL A 231 0.62 15.95 -11.05
N GLY A 232 1.69 16.05 -10.26
CA GLY A 232 1.85 17.06 -9.20
C GLY A 232 1.07 16.77 -7.91
N LEU A 233 0.50 15.58 -7.73
CA LEU A 233 -0.08 15.14 -6.46
C LEU A 233 1.05 14.64 -5.54
N LEU A 234 0.90 14.82 -4.22
CA LEU A 234 1.76 14.10 -3.27
C LEU A 234 1.59 12.60 -3.54
N TYR A 235 2.70 11.98 -3.98
CA TYR A 235 2.69 10.61 -4.48
C TYR A 235 2.38 9.62 -3.35
N PHE A 236 1.52 8.65 -3.60
CA PHE A 236 1.07 7.73 -2.56
C PHE A 236 2.22 6.99 -1.88
N ALA A 237 3.28 6.61 -2.63
CA ALA A 237 4.44 5.95 -2.05
C ALA A 237 5.32 6.90 -1.22
N SER A 238 5.28 8.21 -1.47
CA SER A 238 6.00 9.21 -0.67
C SER A 238 5.51 9.26 0.78
N TYR A 239 4.22 8.95 1.02
CA TYR A 239 3.73 8.83 2.40
C TYR A 239 4.47 7.72 3.17
N PHE A 240 4.79 6.59 2.52
CA PHE A 240 5.59 5.54 3.15
C PHE A 240 7.03 6.00 3.41
N SER A 241 7.62 6.79 2.52
CA SER A 241 8.95 7.37 2.72
C SER A 241 8.96 8.37 3.89
N ILE A 242 7.91 9.18 4.03
CA ILE A 242 7.75 10.12 5.17
C ILE A 242 7.58 9.33 6.47
N VAL A 243 6.79 8.25 6.46
CA VAL A 243 6.62 7.36 7.61
C VAL A 243 7.96 6.70 8.00
N ASP A 244 8.71 6.16 7.03
CA ASP A 244 10.02 5.55 7.28
C ASP A 244 11.03 6.57 7.83
N TRP A 245 11.01 7.81 7.32
CA TRP A 245 11.81 8.91 7.87
C TRP A 245 11.44 9.23 9.34
N ALA A 246 10.15 9.25 9.66
CA ALA A 246 9.69 9.48 11.03
C ALA A 246 10.09 8.35 11.97
N VAL A 247 10.00 7.09 11.51
CA VAL A 247 10.45 5.91 12.27
C VAL A 247 11.96 5.96 12.53
N LEU A 248 12.76 6.26 11.50
CA LEU A 248 14.20 6.42 11.63
C LEU A 248 14.56 7.55 12.61
N SER A 249 13.87 8.68 12.52
CA SER A 249 14.06 9.82 13.44
C SER A 249 13.75 9.43 14.89
N LEU A 250 12.67 8.68 15.13
CA LEU A 250 12.34 8.14 16.44
C LEU A 250 13.44 7.18 16.94
N TRP A 251 13.95 6.31 16.06
CA TRP A 251 15.00 5.36 16.42
C TRP A 251 16.30 6.07 16.81
N HIS A 252 16.71 7.09 16.07
CA HIS A 252 17.85 7.94 16.45
C HIS A 252 17.61 8.64 17.79
N HIS A 253 16.41 9.15 18.04
CA HIS A 253 16.05 9.75 19.34
C HIS A 253 16.13 8.73 20.50
N LEU A 254 15.92 7.45 20.21
CA LEU A 254 16.05 6.34 21.17
C LEU A 254 17.48 5.75 21.23
N GLY A 255 18.46 6.36 20.56
CA GLY A 255 19.86 5.92 20.57
C GLY A 255 20.15 4.72 19.65
N LEU A 256 19.25 4.39 18.73
CA LEU A 256 19.46 3.35 17.71
C LEU A 256 20.14 3.94 16.47
N GLU A 257 20.87 3.13 15.73
CA GLU A 257 21.61 3.57 14.55
C GLU A 257 20.84 3.31 13.25
N SER A 258 21.25 3.99 12.18
CA SER A 258 20.72 3.74 10.83
C SER A 258 20.93 2.29 10.37
N ALA A 259 22.00 1.64 10.82
CA ALA A 259 22.25 0.24 10.54
C ALA A 259 21.16 -0.68 11.13
N ASP A 260 20.61 -0.35 12.29
CA ASP A 260 19.49 -1.09 12.89
C ASP A 260 18.23 -0.95 12.04
N PHE A 261 17.99 0.29 11.55
CA PHE A 261 16.87 0.55 10.66
C PHE A 261 16.97 -0.23 9.35
N LEU A 262 18.15 -0.35 8.75
CA LEU A 262 18.37 -1.09 7.52
C LEU A 262 18.24 -2.61 7.70
N ARG A 263 18.50 -3.14 8.91
CA ARG A 263 18.36 -4.56 9.24
C ARG A 263 16.96 -4.95 9.73
N ARG A 264 16.08 -3.97 9.95
CA ARG A 264 14.72 -4.25 10.42
C ARG A 264 13.96 -5.11 9.41
N ARG A 265 13.06 -5.92 9.92
CA ARG A 265 12.09 -6.64 9.11
C ARG A 265 10.70 -6.06 9.37
N VAL A 266 10.08 -5.53 8.35
CA VAL A 266 8.71 -5.01 8.46
C VAL A 266 7.71 -6.12 8.19
N LEU A 267 6.98 -6.51 9.24
CA LEU A 267 6.02 -7.62 9.20
C LEU A 267 4.66 -7.19 8.66
N ASP A 268 4.24 -5.96 8.96
CA ASP A 268 2.95 -5.41 8.54
C ASP A 268 3.07 -3.89 8.44
N ARG A 269 2.61 -3.32 7.33
CA ARG A 269 2.49 -1.87 7.10
C ARG A 269 1.06 -1.56 6.72
N GLN A 270 0.46 -0.60 7.39
CA GLN A 270 -0.87 -0.09 7.07
C GLN A 270 -0.81 1.43 6.95
N LEU A 271 -1.49 1.96 5.96
CA LEU A 271 -1.61 3.40 5.76
C LEU A 271 -3.01 3.76 5.26
N CYS A 272 -3.66 4.69 5.96
CA CYS A 272 -4.90 5.33 5.55
C CYS A 272 -4.58 6.71 4.99
N TYR A 273 -4.95 6.95 3.74
CA TYR A 273 -4.85 8.25 3.07
C TYR A 273 -6.16 9.01 3.28
N LEU A 274 -6.11 10.21 3.83
CA LEU A 274 -7.27 10.98 4.23
C LEU A 274 -7.37 12.30 3.48
N ALA A 275 -6.24 12.85 3.03
CA ALA A 275 -6.12 14.05 2.20
C ALA A 275 -4.84 13.99 1.36
N ASN A 276 -4.61 15.03 0.55
CA ASN A 276 -3.38 15.21 -0.21
C ASN A 276 -2.77 16.59 0.16
N ALA A 277 -1.51 16.82 -0.20
CA ALA A 277 -0.76 18.03 0.13
C ALA A 277 -0.13 18.65 -1.12
N ASN A 278 0.14 19.95 -1.07
CA ASN A 278 0.88 20.69 -2.09
C ASN A 278 2.40 20.60 -1.84
N ALA A 279 3.18 20.97 -2.85
CA ALA A 279 4.59 21.30 -2.65
C ALA A 279 4.72 22.39 -1.57
N ASP A 280 5.79 22.28 -0.80
CA ASP A 280 6.14 23.19 0.30
C ASP A 280 5.19 23.23 1.51
N ASP A 281 4.07 22.48 1.48
CA ASP A 281 3.26 22.31 2.68
C ASP A 281 4.11 21.77 3.84
N LEU A 282 3.86 22.29 5.03
CA LEU A 282 4.48 21.79 6.26
C LEU A 282 3.54 20.78 6.92
N LEU A 283 4.08 19.61 7.19
CA LEU A 283 3.38 18.54 7.88
C LEU A 283 3.89 18.44 9.31
N ASP A 284 2.97 18.43 10.27
CA ASP A 284 3.25 18.05 11.63
C ASP A 284 3.13 16.51 11.70
N VAL A 285 4.22 15.87 12.11
CA VAL A 285 4.38 14.42 12.13
C VAL A 285 4.53 13.96 13.57
N GLU A 286 3.57 13.20 14.05
CA GLU A 286 3.65 12.55 15.35
C GLU A 286 3.99 11.07 15.15
N VAL A 287 5.03 10.57 15.80
CA VAL A 287 5.43 9.18 15.80
C VAL A 287 5.47 8.63 17.23
N THR A 288 4.83 7.48 17.44
CA THR A 288 4.77 6.81 18.75
C THR A 288 5.13 5.33 18.59
N THR A 289 5.64 4.72 19.66
CA THR A 289 5.97 3.30 19.64
C THR A 289 5.60 2.58 20.93
N HIS A 290 5.23 1.31 20.79
CA HIS A 290 5.04 0.35 21.88
C HIS A 290 5.48 -1.05 21.43
N ARG A 291 5.38 -2.05 22.31
CA ARG A 291 5.54 -3.46 21.93
C ARG A 291 4.19 -4.16 21.99
N ASP A 292 3.94 -5.03 21.02
CA ASP A 292 2.76 -5.92 21.05
C ASP A 292 3.00 -7.11 22.01
N ALA A 293 1.98 -7.95 22.15
CA ALA A 293 2.02 -9.13 23.02
C ALA A 293 3.07 -10.17 22.57
N ALA A 294 3.44 -10.19 21.29
CA ALA A 294 4.49 -11.05 20.75
C ALA A 294 5.90 -10.43 20.86
N GLY A 295 6.02 -9.22 21.44
CA GLY A 295 7.29 -8.52 21.62
C GLY A 295 7.75 -7.71 20.41
N ALA A 296 7.05 -7.77 19.28
CA ALA A 296 7.37 -6.97 18.10
C ALA A 296 7.14 -5.47 18.41
N GLN A 297 7.95 -4.62 17.80
CA GLN A 297 7.76 -3.18 17.89
C GLN A 297 6.62 -2.74 16.98
N VAL A 298 5.65 -2.04 17.52
CA VAL A 298 4.60 -1.35 16.78
C VAL A 298 4.91 0.14 16.78
N VAL A 299 4.88 0.75 15.59
CA VAL A 299 5.08 2.19 15.42
C VAL A 299 3.85 2.76 14.74
N ASP A 300 3.26 3.78 15.35
CA ASP A 300 2.13 4.54 14.81
C ASP A 300 2.63 5.91 14.40
N VAL A 301 2.20 6.38 13.21
CA VAL A 301 2.55 7.69 12.67
C VAL A 301 1.28 8.41 12.23
N THR A 302 1.14 9.66 12.66
CA THR A 302 0.06 10.55 12.23
C THR A 302 0.65 11.74 11.49
N LEU A 303 0.16 12.00 10.29
CA LEU A 303 0.55 13.13 9.45
C LEU A 303 -0.60 14.14 9.41
N ARG A 304 -0.32 15.41 9.74
CA ARG A 304 -1.26 16.50 9.66
C ARG A 304 -0.68 17.65 8.85
N LEU A 305 -1.51 18.33 8.09
CA LEU A 305 -1.17 19.65 7.60
C LEU A 305 -1.03 20.62 8.79
N ARG A 306 -0.16 21.60 8.70
CA ARG A 306 0.06 22.56 9.79
C ARG A 306 -1.20 23.37 10.16
N ASP A 307 -2.16 23.50 9.27
CA ASP A 307 -3.49 24.06 9.53
C ASP A 307 -4.40 23.14 10.37
N GLY A 308 -3.93 21.93 10.72
CA GLY A 308 -4.62 20.92 11.51
C GLY A 308 -5.35 19.85 10.70
N GLY A 309 -5.39 19.93 9.37
CA GLY A 309 -6.01 18.92 8.51
C GLY A 309 -5.32 17.55 8.62
N LEU A 310 -6.08 16.49 8.90
CA LEU A 310 -5.53 15.12 8.97
C LEU A 310 -5.22 14.62 7.56
N LEU A 311 -3.94 14.35 7.30
CA LEU A 311 -3.44 13.94 6.00
C LEU A 311 -3.39 12.41 5.85
N ALA A 312 -2.79 11.73 6.83
CA ALA A 312 -2.68 10.28 6.84
C ALA A 312 -2.46 9.72 8.25
N VAL A 313 -2.79 8.44 8.40
CA VAL A 313 -2.47 7.64 9.60
C VAL A 313 -1.82 6.36 9.14
N ALA A 314 -0.67 6.03 9.71
CA ALA A 314 0.07 4.83 9.40
C ALA A 314 0.41 4.01 10.63
N ARG A 315 0.57 2.71 10.43
CA ARG A 315 1.06 1.76 11.43
C ARG A 315 2.05 0.80 10.79
N GLN A 316 3.14 0.54 11.50
CA GLN A 316 4.11 -0.50 11.14
C GLN A 316 4.32 -1.45 12.32
N ARG A 317 4.37 -2.74 12.02
CA ARG A 317 4.80 -3.79 12.94
C ARG A 317 6.17 -4.30 12.48
N VAL A 318 7.17 -4.17 13.35
CA VAL A 318 8.57 -4.38 13.00
C VAL A 318 9.20 -5.41 13.92
N ASP A 319 9.90 -6.37 13.34
CA ASP A 319 10.83 -7.24 14.03
C ASP A 319 12.26 -6.70 13.86
N ARG A 320 13.01 -6.64 14.95
CA ARG A 320 14.41 -6.15 14.94
C ARG A 320 15.43 -7.26 14.72
N GLY A 321 14.97 -8.52 14.60
CA GLY A 321 15.87 -9.68 14.58
C GLY A 321 16.47 -10.03 15.94
N PRO A 322 17.16 -11.16 16.04
CA PRO A 322 17.66 -11.71 17.31
C PRO A 322 18.73 -10.86 18.01
N ASP A 323 19.42 -9.96 17.30
CA ASP A 323 20.47 -9.11 17.87
C ASP A 323 19.94 -7.81 18.54
N GLY A 324 18.62 -7.59 18.51
CA GLY A 324 17.95 -6.44 19.12
C GLY A 324 17.68 -6.58 20.62
N THR A 325 18.20 -7.61 21.29
CA THR A 325 18.07 -7.78 22.73
C THR A 325 19.19 -7.08 23.47
N GLY A 326 18.91 -5.86 23.92
CA GLY A 326 19.45 -5.42 25.19
C GLY A 326 20.91 -4.97 25.22
N ARG A 327 21.17 -3.68 25.03
CA ARG A 327 21.98 -3.00 26.05
C ARG A 327 20.97 -2.27 26.94
N GLY A 328 20.83 -2.84 28.15
CA GLY A 328 20.12 -2.26 29.27
C GLY A 328 20.78 -1.01 29.82
#